data_5ec712c94fa34fca0b130efacca17f37
#
_entry.id   5ec712c94fa34fca0b130efacca17f37
#
_cell.length_a   1.000
_cell.length_b   1.000
_cell.length_c   1.000
_cell.angle_alpha   90.00
_cell.angle_beta   90.00
_cell.angle_gamma   90.00
#
_symmetry.space_group_name_H-M   'P 1'
#
loop_
_entity.id
_entity.type
_entity.pdbx_description
1 polymer ?
#
loop_
_entity_poly.entity_id
_entity_poly.type
_entity_poly.pdbx_seq_one_letter_code
_entity_poly.pdbx_strand_id
1 'polypeptide(L)'
;WLKLVPKNYGNNFNSSEEEAANIILQKYKKVRGTLQWYCLDYWQNELSLDILHLKKQIKEKIVLRPNIENLLSELQLTNKRILLITNAHPASLEIKMNHTGISRFFHQCVSSHQLQLAKENPGFWGKLQTIEPYDPQRTLLFDDSFSVLRQAQSEGIRYLYGIKKPDSKQPDLKHNEFPLVEEIGRA
;
A
#
# COMPACT_ATOMS: atom_id res chain seq x y z
N TRP A 1 11.10 -4.25 -8.23
CA TRP A 1 9.95 -5.03 -8.63
C TRP A 1 9.81 -5.10 -10.15
N LEU A 2 9.73 -3.94 -10.82
CA LEU A 2 9.53 -3.82 -12.29
C LEU A 2 10.65 -4.45 -13.14
N LYS A 3 11.80 -4.76 -12.57
CA LYS A 3 12.89 -5.50 -13.24
C LYS A 3 12.99 -6.93 -12.75
N LEU A 4 12.78 -7.16 -11.44
CA LEU A 4 12.98 -8.46 -10.82
C LEU A 4 11.98 -9.50 -11.33
N VAL A 5 10.69 -9.13 -11.40
CA VAL A 5 9.64 -10.06 -11.85
C VAL A 5 9.78 -10.40 -13.33
N PRO A 6 9.91 -9.44 -14.28
CA PRO A 6 10.14 -9.76 -15.69
C PRO A 6 11.37 -10.64 -15.93
N LYS A 7 12.49 -10.34 -15.27
CA LYS A 7 13.72 -11.15 -15.38
C LYS A 7 13.48 -12.61 -14.98
N ASN A 8 12.83 -12.83 -13.82
CA ASN A 8 12.56 -14.21 -13.37
C ASN A 8 11.53 -14.92 -14.26
N TYR A 9 10.52 -14.18 -14.74
CA TYR A 9 9.55 -14.71 -15.69
C TYR A 9 10.22 -15.11 -17.01
N GLY A 10 11.06 -14.23 -17.57
CA GLY A 10 11.81 -14.53 -18.79
C GLY A 10 12.70 -15.76 -18.66
N ASN A 11 13.39 -15.91 -17.53
CA ASN A 11 14.22 -17.09 -17.25
C ASN A 11 13.40 -18.38 -17.21
N ASN A 12 12.20 -18.37 -16.63
CA ASN A 12 11.35 -19.56 -16.51
C ASN A 12 10.69 -19.96 -17.84
N PHE A 13 10.42 -18.99 -18.71
CA PHE A 13 9.66 -19.20 -19.96
C PHE A 13 10.49 -18.98 -21.22
N ASN A 14 11.83 -18.90 -21.10
CA ASN A 14 12.76 -18.68 -22.21
C ASN A 14 12.38 -17.49 -23.11
N SER A 15 11.92 -16.38 -22.50
CA SER A 15 11.61 -15.13 -23.18
C SER A 15 12.57 -14.02 -22.76
N SER A 16 12.70 -12.99 -23.60
CA SER A 16 13.48 -11.81 -23.25
C SER A 16 12.83 -11.05 -22.07
N GLU A 17 13.62 -10.24 -21.35
CA GLU A 17 13.11 -9.42 -20.25
C GLU A 17 12.06 -8.41 -20.75
N GLU A 18 12.21 -7.91 -21.98
CA GLU A 18 11.26 -6.98 -22.60
C GLU A 18 9.92 -7.65 -22.94
N GLU A 19 9.95 -8.82 -23.55
CA GLU A 19 8.74 -9.62 -23.82
C GLU A 19 8.02 -9.99 -22.52
N ALA A 20 8.77 -10.47 -21.53
CA ALA A 20 8.25 -10.78 -20.21
C ALA A 20 7.59 -9.55 -19.56
N ALA A 21 8.23 -8.38 -19.63
CA ALA A 21 7.68 -7.13 -19.09
C ALA A 21 6.36 -6.76 -19.78
N ASN A 22 6.28 -6.89 -21.11
CA ASN A 22 5.07 -6.61 -21.87
C ASN A 22 3.92 -7.57 -21.52
N ILE A 23 4.19 -8.88 -21.40
CA ILE A 23 3.20 -9.87 -20.98
C ILE A 23 2.66 -9.53 -19.58
N ILE A 24 3.56 -9.27 -18.64
CA ILE A 24 3.20 -8.94 -17.25
C ILE A 24 2.39 -7.65 -17.19
N LEU A 25 2.77 -6.63 -17.98
CA LEU A 25 2.03 -5.36 -18.04
C LEU A 25 0.59 -5.56 -18.54
N GLN A 26 0.36 -6.42 -19.54
CA GLN A 26 -0.99 -6.73 -20.01
C GLN A 26 -1.83 -7.45 -18.94
N LYS A 27 -1.21 -8.38 -18.19
CA LYS A 27 -1.87 -9.04 -17.06
C LYS A 27 -2.21 -8.02 -15.94
N TYR A 28 -1.31 -7.09 -15.63
CA TYR A 28 -1.54 -6.03 -14.65
C TYR A 28 -2.73 -5.15 -15.01
N LYS A 29 -2.85 -4.74 -16.27
CA LYS A 29 -3.96 -3.89 -16.72
C LYS A 29 -5.34 -4.50 -16.47
N LYS A 30 -5.46 -5.84 -16.54
CA LYS A 30 -6.74 -6.56 -16.37
C LYS A 30 -7.30 -6.50 -14.95
N VAL A 31 -6.43 -6.43 -13.94
CA VAL A 31 -6.84 -6.52 -12.52
C VAL A 31 -6.57 -5.23 -11.74
N ARG A 32 -6.15 -4.17 -12.41
CA ARG A 32 -5.88 -2.87 -11.77
C ARG A 32 -7.12 -2.35 -11.03
N GLY A 33 -6.94 -1.90 -9.79
CA GLY A 33 -8.03 -1.40 -8.94
C GLY A 33 -8.86 -2.49 -8.27
N THR A 34 -8.49 -3.77 -8.43
CA THR A 34 -9.10 -4.89 -7.71
C THR A 34 -8.18 -5.41 -6.61
N LEU A 35 -8.71 -6.20 -5.68
CA LEU A 35 -7.90 -6.83 -4.65
C LEU A 35 -6.82 -7.77 -5.23
N GLN A 36 -7.10 -8.40 -6.39
CA GLN A 36 -6.14 -9.27 -7.09
C GLN A 36 -4.86 -8.54 -7.48
N TRP A 37 -4.95 -7.24 -7.81
CA TRP A 37 -3.78 -6.40 -8.10
C TRP A 37 -2.73 -6.45 -6.99
N TYR A 38 -3.17 -6.55 -5.74
CA TYR A 38 -2.33 -6.54 -4.54
C TYR A 38 -2.02 -7.93 -4.00
N CYS A 39 -2.65 -8.99 -4.55
CA CYS A 39 -2.60 -10.35 -4.02
C CYS A 39 -1.36 -11.11 -4.51
N LEU A 40 -0.50 -11.55 -3.56
CA LEU A 40 0.70 -12.32 -3.91
C LEU A 40 0.34 -13.70 -4.46
N ASP A 41 -0.66 -14.37 -3.88
CA ASP A 41 -1.08 -15.71 -4.28
C ASP A 41 -1.65 -15.69 -5.70
N TYR A 42 -2.44 -14.66 -6.03
CA TYR A 42 -2.91 -14.44 -7.40
C TYR A 42 -1.73 -14.32 -8.38
N TRP A 43 -0.75 -13.47 -8.06
CA TRP A 43 0.40 -13.25 -8.95
C TRP A 43 1.33 -14.47 -9.02
N GLN A 44 1.46 -15.23 -7.92
CA GLN A 44 2.21 -16.49 -7.92
C GLN A 44 1.61 -17.50 -8.91
N ASN A 45 0.30 -17.67 -8.87
CA ASN A 45 -0.42 -18.56 -9.78
C ASN A 45 -0.39 -18.05 -11.23
N GLU A 46 -0.67 -16.74 -11.42
CA GLU A 46 -0.77 -16.13 -12.74
C GLU A 46 0.57 -16.07 -13.49
N LEU A 47 1.68 -15.97 -12.78
CA LEU A 47 3.03 -15.86 -13.35
C LEU A 47 3.85 -17.15 -13.18
N SER A 48 3.35 -18.13 -12.44
CA SER A 48 4.08 -19.35 -12.08
C SER A 48 5.46 -19.04 -11.46
N LEU A 49 5.49 -18.03 -10.56
CA LEU A 49 6.70 -17.55 -9.87
C LEU A 49 6.48 -17.56 -8.36
N ASP A 50 7.47 -17.94 -7.58
CA ASP A 50 7.46 -17.71 -6.13
C ASP A 50 7.66 -16.23 -5.82
N ILE A 51 6.54 -15.49 -5.87
CA ILE A 51 6.51 -14.05 -5.67
C ILE A 51 6.93 -13.66 -4.25
N LEU A 52 6.58 -14.50 -3.25
CA LEU A 52 6.96 -14.27 -1.87
C LEU A 52 8.48 -14.40 -1.67
N HIS A 53 9.09 -15.41 -2.28
CA HIS A 53 10.54 -15.58 -2.27
C HIS A 53 11.25 -14.38 -2.91
N LEU A 54 10.79 -13.93 -4.08
CA LEU A 54 11.33 -12.75 -4.74
C LEU A 54 11.25 -11.48 -3.86
N LYS A 55 10.16 -11.32 -3.10
CA LYS A 55 10.04 -10.21 -2.14
C LYS A 55 11.04 -10.32 -0.99
N LYS A 56 11.26 -11.53 -0.46
CA LYS A 56 12.25 -11.77 0.60
C LYS A 56 13.67 -11.45 0.14
N GLN A 57 14.03 -11.75 -1.13
CA GLN A 57 15.34 -11.44 -1.70
C GLN A 57 15.66 -9.93 -1.71
N ILE A 58 14.66 -9.09 -1.81
CA ILE A 58 14.84 -7.62 -1.88
C ILE A 58 14.44 -6.88 -0.60
N LYS A 59 14.24 -7.59 0.51
CA LYS A 59 13.80 -6.98 1.77
C LYS A 59 14.72 -5.85 2.25
N GLU A 60 16.02 -5.95 1.99
CA GLU A 60 17.02 -4.92 2.36
C GLU A 60 16.79 -3.56 1.66
N LYS A 61 15.96 -3.53 0.61
CA LYS A 61 15.54 -2.29 -0.05
C LYS A 61 14.34 -1.62 0.62
N ILE A 62 13.77 -2.26 1.62
CA ILE A 62 12.66 -1.70 2.40
C ILE A 62 13.26 -0.77 3.44
N VAL A 63 13.03 0.52 3.29
CA VAL A 63 13.51 1.54 4.22
C VAL A 63 12.34 2.41 4.65
N LEU A 64 12.40 2.90 5.89
CA LEU A 64 11.45 3.88 6.38
C LEU A 64 11.71 5.24 5.74
N ARG A 65 10.66 6.01 5.53
CA ARG A 65 10.79 7.40 5.12
C ARG A 65 11.44 8.22 6.24
N PRO A 66 12.21 9.26 5.89
CA PRO A 66 12.76 10.16 6.90
C PRO A 66 11.68 10.70 7.84
N ASN A 67 12.01 10.86 9.11
CA ASN A 67 11.16 11.41 10.17
C ASN A 67 9.87 10.64 10.51
N ILE A 68 9.55 9.53 9.82
CA ILE A 68 8.31 8.78 10.11
C ILE A 68 8.30 8.22 11.54
N GLU A 69 9.44 7.76 12.06
CA GLU A 69 9.51 7.23 13.41
C GLU A 69 9.31 8.33 14.45
N ASN A 70 9.85 9.52 14.22
CA ASN A 70 9.65 10.68 15.11
C ASN A 70 8.17 11.07 15.15
N LEU A 71 7.53 11.21 13.98
CA LEU A 71 6.10 11.50 13.91
C LEU A 71 5.26 10.46 14.65
N LEU A 72 5.51 9.18 14.40
CA LEU A 72 4.74 8.10 15.03
C LEU A 72 4.98 8.06 16.55
N SER A 73 6.20 8.31 17.00
CA SER A 73 6.53 8.46 18.42
C SER A 73 5.77 9.61 19.08
N GLU A 74 5.73 10.79 18.43
CA GLU A 74 4.97 11.94 18.92
C GLU A 74 3.46 11.64 18.96
N LEU A 75 2.93 10.99 17.94
CA LEU A 75 1.52 10.57 17.92
C LEU A 75 1.18 9.59 19.04
N GLN A 76 2.10 8.68 19.41
CA GLN A 76 1.88 7.78 20.55
C GLN A 76 1.77 8.51 21.89
N LEU A 77 2.36 9.71 22.02
CA LEU A 77 2.21 10.54 23.23
C LEU A 77 0.84 11.22 23.31
N THR A 78 0.04 11.11 22.25
CA THR A 78 -1.33 11.66 22.21
C THR A 78 -2.35 10.57 22.54
N ASN A 79 -3.60 10.99 22.79
CA ASN A 79 -4.74 10.07 22.98
C ASN A 79 -5.33 9.62 21.63
N LYS A 80 -4.56 9.63 20.54
CA LYS A 80 -5.02 9.25 19.20
C LYS A 80 -4.74 7.78 18.95
N ARG A 81 -5.69 7.09 18.33
CA ARG A 81 -5.44 5.76 17.78
C ARG A 81 -4.72 5.88 16.45
N ILE A 82 -3.66 5.13 16.27
CA ILE A 82 -2.85 5.10 15.05
C ILE A 82 -3.08 3.76 14.39
N LEU A 83 -3.60 3.78 13.17
CA LEU A 83 -3.91 2.58 12.38
C LEU A 83 -3.07 2.55 11.11
N LEU A 84 -2.60 1.38 10.73
CA LEU A 84 -2.03 1.13 9.41
C LEU A 84 -3.03 0.34 8.58
N ILE A 85 -3.58 0.98 7.54
CA ILE A 85 -4.54 0.37 6.62
C ILE A 85 -3.86 0.25 5.24
N THR A 86 -3.73 -0.96 4.73
CA THR A 86 -2.96 -1.19 3.49
C THR A 86 -3.61 -2.20 2.56
N ASN A 87 -3.43 -1.98 1.24
CA ASN A 87 -3.79 -2.97 0.23
C ASN A 87 -2.74 -4.12 0.11
N ALA A 88 -1.60 -4.00 0.78
CA ALA A 88 -0.57 -5.03 0.71
C ALA A 88 -1.09 -6.38 1.22
N HIS A 89 -0.78 -7.45 0.49
CA HIS A 89 -1.03 -8.81 0.93
C HIS A 89 -0.42 -9.07 2.32
N PRO A 90 -1.08 -9.84 3.21
CA PRO A 90 -0.60 -10.07 4.59
C PRO A 90 0.87 -10.51 4.66
N ALA A 91 1.31 -11.47 3.85
CA ALA A 91 2.70 -11.91 3.82
C ALA A 91 3.68 -10.80 3.39
N SER A 92 3.25 -9.86 2.50
CA SER A 92 4.06 -8.70 2.12
C SER A 92 4.13 -7.66 3.24
N LEU A 93 3.03 -7.48 3.97
CA LEU A 93 2.96 -6.61 5.13
C LEU A 93 3.88 -7.14 6.24
N GLU A 94 3.81 -8.43 6.53
CA GLU A 94 4.64 -9.09 7.55
C GLU A 94 6.14 -8.89 7.27
N ILE A 95 6.60 -9.10 6.03
CA ILE A 95 8.00 -8.83 5.66
C ILE A 95 8.39 -7.39 5.99
N LYS A 96 7.55 -6.41 5.65
CA LYS A 96 7.82 -4.99 5.92
C LYS A 96 7.85 -4.70 7.42
N MET A 97 6.87 -5.19 8.16
CA MET A 97 6.77 -4.96 9.60
C MET A 97 7.96 -5.56 10.35
N ASN A 98 8.34 -6.80 10.02
CA ASN A 98 9.47 -7.49 10.66
C ASN A 98 10.81 -6.83 10.30
N HIS A 99 10.98 -6.36 9.05
CA HIS A 99 12.22 -5.74 8.62
C HIS A 99 12.42 -4.34 9.21
N THR A 100 11.34 -3.54 9.32
CA THR A 100 11.44 -2.14 9.77
C THR A 100 11.14 -1.96 11.25
N GLY A 101 10.50 -2.92 11.90
CA GLY A 101 10.04 -2.81 13.29
C GLY A 101 8.97 -1.75 13.53
N ILE A 102 8.38 -1.16 12.46
CA ILE A 102 7.46 -0.03 12.56
C ILE A 102 6.10 -0.40 13.18
N SER A 103 5.78 -1.70 13.22
CA SER A 103 4.51 -2.19 13.80
C SER A 103 4.27 -1.74 15.24
N ARG A 104 5.34 -1.51 16.00
CA ARG A 104 5.28 -1.05 17.41
C ARG A 104 4.56 0.29 17.60
N PHE A 105 4.42 1.08 16.55
CA PHE A 105 3.76 2.38 16.62
C PHE A 105 2.25 2.32 16.39
N PHE A 106 1.74 1.24 15.81
CA PHE A 106 0.34 1.13 15.43
C PHE A 106 -0.46 0.33 16.46
N HIS A 107 -1.64 0.82 16.79
CA HIS A 107 -2.60 0.07 17.61
C HIS A 107 -3.17 -1.12 16.86
N GLN A 108 -3.32 -0.97 15.52
CA GLN A 108 -3.81 -2.02 14.63
C GLN A 108 -3.18 -1.87 13.25
N CYS A 109 -2.84 -3.00 12.62
CA CYS A 109 -2.42 -3.08 11.22
C CYS A 109 -3.44 -3.96 10.47
N VAL A 110 -4.11 -3.38 9.48
CA VAL A 110 -5.16 -4.06 8.71
C VAL A 110 -4.75 -4.15 7.24
N SER A 111 -4.67 -5.36 6.73
CA SER A 111 -4.60 -5.60 5.29
C SER A 111 -6.00 -5.65 4.70
N SER A 112 -6.20 -5.01 3.55
CA SER A 112 -7.45 -5.05 2.79
C SER A 112 -7.91 -6.48 2.46
N HIS A 113 -6.98 -7.42 2.41
CA HIS A 113 -7.27 -8.85 2.21
C HIS A 113 -8.11 -9.46 3.34
N GLN A 114 -8.01 -8.96 4.57
CA GLN A 114 -8.86 -9.38 5.68
C GLN A 114 -10.33 -9.01 5.44
N LEU A 115 -10.56 -7.92 4.71
CA LEU A 115 -11.88 -7.41 4.37
C LEU A 115 -12.39 -7.88 3.00
N GLN A 116 -11.54 -8.56 2.21
CA GLN A 116 -11.84 -9.01 0.84
C GLN A 116 -12.26 -7.87 -0.11
N LEU A 117 -11.78 -6.65 0.14
CA LEU A 117 -12.01 -5.45 -0.67
C LEU A 117 -10.74 -4.61 -0.71
N ALA A 118 -10.38 -4.02 -1.84
CA ALA A 118 -9.33 -3.02 -1.90
C ALA A 118 -9.82 -1.68 -1.31
N LYS A 119 -8.91 -0.85 -0.78
CA LYS A 119 -9.26 0.42 -0.12
C LYS A 119 -10.06 1.40 -1.01
N GLU A 120 -9.84 1.32 -2.31
CA GLU A 120 -10.54 2.11 -3.33
C GLU A 120 -11.89 1.54 -3.75
N ASN A 121 -12.30 0.38 -3.26
CA ASN A 121 -13.58 -0.22 -3.61
C ASN A 121 -14.70 0.24 -2.68
N PRO A 122 -15.94 0.43 -3.22
CA PRO A 122 -17.09 0.81 -2.42
C PRO A 122 -17.35 -0.14 -1.25
N GLY A 123 -17.65 0.42 -0.10
CA GLY A 123 -17.95 -0.33 1.13
C GLY A 123 -16.72 -0.76 1.93
N PHE A 124 -15.51 -0.48 1.47
CA PHE A 124 -14.28 -0.84 2.22
C PHE A 124 -14.25 -0.17 3.59
N TRP A 125 -14.46 1.14 3.65
CA TRP A 125 -14.32 1.93 4.87
C TRP A 125 -15.44 1.63 5.87
N GLY A 126 -16.66 1.36 5.39
CA GLY A 126 -17.75 0.86 6.22
C GLY A 126 -17.46 -0.53 6.77
N LYS A 127 -16.89 -1.42 5.95
CA LYS A 127 -16.50 -2.77 6.38
C LYS A 127 -15.33 -2.73 7.37
N LEU A 128 -14.40 -1.78 7.22
CA LEU A 128 -13.33 -1.57 8.19
C LEU A 128 -13.85 -1.27 9.59
N GLN A 129 -14.94 -0.52 9.73
CA GLN A 129 -15.56 -0.21 11.01
C GLN A 129 -16.08 -1.44 11.76
N THR A 130 -16.34 -2.55 11.07
CA THR A 130 -16.77 -3.80 11.73
C THR A 130 -15.63 -4.49 12.50
N ILE A 131 -14.38 -4.23 12.15
CA ILE A 131 -13.21 -4.81 12.82
C ILE A 131 -12.41 -3.79 13.62
N GLU A 132 -12.46 -2.53 13.22
CA GLU A 132 -11.81 -1.40 13.90
C GLU A 132 -12.76 -0.20 13.91
N PRO A 133 -13.57 -0.06 14.95
CA PRO A 133 -14.53 1.05 15.06
C PRO A 133 -13.81 2.40 15.11
N TYR A 134 -14.25 3.36 14.32
CA TYR A 134 -13.78 4.75 14.30
C TYR A 134 -14.91 5.71 13.95
N ASP A 135 -14.75 6.99 14.32
CA ASP A 135 -15.66 8.06 13.91
C ASP A 135 -15.10 8.72 12.63
N PRO A 136 -15.77 8.58 11.46
CA PRO A 136 -15.31 9.17 10.21
C PRO A 136 -15.14 10.70 10.30
N GLN A 137 -15.96 11.39 11.09
CA GLN A 137 -15.91 12.85 11.27
C GLN A 137 -14.72 13.32 12.11
N ARG A 138 -14.06 12.40 12.82
CA ARG A 138 -12.89 12.66 13.67
C ARG A 138 -11.65 11.91 13.19
N THR A 139 -11.70 11.32 11.99
CA THR A 139 -10.62 10.54 11.40
C THR A 139 -9.84 11.33 10.38
N LEU A 140 -8.52 11.23 10.48
CA LEU A 140 -7.54 11.75 9.52
C LEU A 140 -6.93 10.57 8.75
N LEU A 141 -6.96 10.64 7.42
CA LEU A 141 -6.36 9.66 6.52
C LEU A 141 -5.29 10.33 5.65
N PHE A 142 -4.12 9.70 5.61
CA PHE A 142 -3.08 9.96 4.62
C PHE A 142 -3.02 8.78 3.64
N ASP A 143 -3.05 9.07 2.35
CA ASP A 143 -2.88 8.05 1.30
C ASP A 143 -2.22 8.66 0.06
N ASP A 144 -1.44 7.88 -0.67
CA ASP A 144 -0.82 8.29 -1.92
C ASP A 144 -1.69 8.03 -3.15
N SER A 145 -2.80 7.31 -2.95
CA SER A 145 -3.77 6.98 -4.00
C SER A 145 -5.02 7.86 -3.91
N PHE A 146 -5.23 8.71 -4.92
CA PHE A 146 -6.42 9.55 -4.98
C PHE A 146 -7.73 8.75 -5.13
N SER A 147 -7.70 7.56 -5.74
CA SER A 147 -8.87 6.68 -5.77
C SER A 147 -9.25 6.19 -4.37
N VAL A 148 -8.27 5.93 -3.51
CA VAL A 148 -8.51 5.59 -2.11
C VAL A 148 -9.09 6.78 -1.35
N LEU A 149 -8.53 7.98 -1.53
CA LEU A 149 -9.04 9.20 -0.86
C LEU A 149 -10.46 9.54 -1.28
N ARG A 150 -10.79 9.43 -2.59
CA ARG A 150 -12.18 9.62 -3.07
C ARG A 150 -13.15 8.62 -2.46
N GLN A 151 -12.74 7.35 -2.37
CA GLN A 151 -13.58 6.33 -1.76
C GLN A 151 -13.78 6.59 -0.26
N ALA A 152 -12.72 6.96 0.44
CA ALA A 152 -12.80 7.33 1.85
C ALA A 152 -13.70 8.56 2.07
N GLN A 153 -13.63 9.56 1.19
CA GLN A 153 -14.49 10.75 1.21
C GLN A 153 -15.97 10.38 1.00
N SER A 154 -16.25 9.53 0.02
CA SER A 154 -17.63 9.09 -0.26
C SER A 154 -18.25 8.30 0.90
N GLU A 155 -17.43 7.67 1.73
CA GLU A 155 -17.85 6.94 2.93
C GLU A 155 -17.73 7.78 4.23
N GLY A 156 -17.52 9.10 4.10
CA GLY A 156 -17.67 10.08 5.16
C GLY A 156 -16.41 10.43 5.97
N ILE A 157 -15.23 9.94 5.60
CA ILE A 157 -14.00 10.35 6.30
C ILE A 157 -13.72 11.82 5.98
N ARG A 158 -13.59 12.62 7.06
CA ARG A 158 -13.57 14.08 6.96
C ARG A 158 -12.22 14.65 6.58
N TYR A 159 -11.13 14.17 7.19
CA TYR A 159 -9.82 14.76 6.99
C TYR A 159 -8.95 13.87 6.10
N LEU A 160 -8.74 14.31 4.86
CA LEU A 160 -8.09 13.53 3.80
C LEU A 160 -6.89 14.32 3.26
N TYR A 161 -5.74 13.68 3.25
CA TYR A 161 -4.50 14.28 2.73
C TYR A 161 -3.80 13.31 1.77
N GLY A 162 -3.44 13.83 0.61
CA GLY A 162 -2.58 13.12 -0.33
C GLY A 162 -1.10 13.27 0.02
N ILE A 163 -0.28 12.34 -0.47
CA ILE A 163 1.18 12.41 -0.37
C ILE A 163 1.71 12.99 -1.66
N LYS A 164 2.40 14.15 -1.60
CA LYS A 164 2.94 14.85 -2.76
C LYS A 164 4.04 14.05 -3.46
N LYS A 165 4.90 13.39 -2.69
CA LYS A 165 6.04 12.62 -3.18
C LYS A 165 6.00 11.16 -2.71
N PRO A 166 5.06 10.34 -3.23
CA PRO A 166 4.93 8.94 -2.81
C PRO A 166 6.12 8.07 -3.25
N ASP A 167 6.76 8.41 -4.36
CA ASP A 167 7.98 7.77 -4.86
C ASP A 167 9.10 8.80 -4.94
N SER A 168 10.19 8.57 -4.18
CA SER A 168 11.35 9.48 -4.15
C SER A 168 12.06 9.63 -5.50
N LYS A 169 11.81 8.71 -6.44
CA LYS A 169 12.42 8.69 -7.79
C LYS A 169 11.52 9.28 -8.87
N GLN A 170 10.29 9.64 -8.52
CA GLN A 170 9.33 10.22 -9.44
C GLN A 170 9.11 11.70 -9.15
N PRO A 171 8.66 12.49 -10.15
CA PRO A 171 8.24 13.87 -9.93
C PRO A 171 7.13 13.95 -8.87
N ASP A 172 7.03 15.12 -8.24
CA ASP A 172 5.95 15.43 -7.32
C ASP A 172 4.60 15.27 -8.00
N LEU A 173 3.63 14.69 -7.28
CA LEU A 173 2.26 14.66 -7.74
C LEU A 173 1.68 16.08 -7.72
N LYS A 174 1.13 16.50 -8.86
CA LYS A 174 0.38 17.75 -8.99
C LYS A 174 -1.10 17.43 -8.99
N HIS A 175 -1.79 17.77 -7.92
CA HIS A 175 -3.22 17.50 -7.79
C HIS A 175 -3.88 18.56 -6.91
N ASN A 176 -5.12 18.97 -7.26
CA ASN A 176 -5.85 20.03 -6.57
C ASN A 176 -7.09 19.52 -5.82
N GLU A 177 -7.35 18.20 -5.86
CA GLU A 177 -8.57 17.63 -5.28
C GLU A 177 -8.48 17.47 -3.76
N PHE A 178 -7.29 17.11 -3.25
CA PHE A 178 -7.03 16.97 -1.82
C PHE A 178 -5.82 17.79 -1.42
N PRO A 179 -5.77 18.30 -0.17
CA PRO A 179 -4.55 18.88 0.38
C PRO A 179 -3.40 17.87 0.29
N LEU A 180 -2.22 18.34 -0.10
CA LEU A 180 -1.03 17.51 -0.21
C LEU A 180 -0.07 17.83 0.93
N VAL A 181 0.49 16.79 1.54
CA VAL A 181 1.66 16.89 2.41
C VAL A 181 2.90 16.43 1.64
N GLU A 182 4.02 17.07 1.86
CA GLU A 182 5.26 16.72 1.13
C GLU A 182 5.72 15.32 1.46
N GLU A 183 5.85 15.04 2.75
CA GLU A 183 6.15 13.72 3.30
C GLU A 183 5.40 13.56 4.63
N ILE A 184 4.98 12.33 4.93
CA ILE A 184 4.47 12.03 6.27
C ILE A 184 5.64 12.18 7.24
N GLY A 185 5.52 13.07 8.24
CA GLY A 185 6.58 13.37 9.22
C GLY A 185 7.32 14.68 8.99
N ARG A 186 6.93 15.48 8.00
CA ARG A 186 7.31 16.90 7.88
C ARG A 186 6.05 17.77 7.95
N ALA A 187 6.00 18.60 8.98
CA ALA A 187 5.06 19.71 9.05
C ALA A 187 5.57 20.87 8.18
#